data_df31cd6cb451ae2cf592e37576f4b506
#
_entry.id   df31cd6cb451ae2cf592e37576f4b506
#
_cell.length_a   1.000
_cell.length_b   1.000
_cell.length_c   1.000
_cell.angle_alpha   90.00
_cell.angle_beta   90.00
_cell.angle_gamma   90.00
#
_symmetry.space_group_name_H-M   'P 1'
#
loop_
_entity.id
_entity.type
_entity.pdbx_description
1 polymer ?
#
loop_
_entity_poly.entity_id
_entity_poly.type
_entity_poly.pdbx_seq_one_letter_code
_entity_poly.pdbx_strand_id
1 'polypeptide(L)'
;IALCVVFSGYTMQTMVQRLPELEKETYTDTRIGQFEYTYPCTEKTALKVGDVRTSQPGVCNVLSYEKRGTELTATVQLEGEAAYIELPLLYYPGYRAEIDGQAQTVARGTNNMVRVYGLSSGESGTVHVWYQPPTAWLIAQGASALGVLLLAASLRRMRRRA
;
A
#
# COMPACT_ATOMS: atom_id res chain seq x y z
N ILE A 1 -5.64 -15.91 -28.90
CA ILE A 1 -5.46 -14.49 -28.47
C ILE A 1 -6.82 -13.82 -28.25
N ALA A 2 -7.78 -13.89 -29.20
CA ALA A 2 -9.12 -13.28 -29.04
C ALA A 2 -9.86 -13.80 -27.79
N LEU A 3 -9.80 -15.10 -27.51
CA LEU A 3 -10.45 -15.72 -26.35
C LEU A 3 -9.85 -15.22 -25.02
N CYS A 4 -8.54 -15.03 -24.95
CA CYS A 4 -7.88 -14.49 -23.76
C CYS A 4 -8.28 -13.03 -23.49
N VAL A 5 -8.41 -12.22 -24.53
CA VAL A 5 -8.83 -10.81 -24.39
C VAL A 5 -10.29 -10.72 -23.92
N VAL A 6 -11.18 -11.56 -24.47
CA VAL A 6 -12.59 -11.63 -24.05
C VAL A 6 -12.71 -12.11 -22.59
N PHE A 7 -11.96 -13.15 -22.22
CA PHE A 7 -11.97 -13.69 -20.86
C PHE A 7 -11.42 -12.68 -19.85
N SER A 8 -10.30 -12.01 -20.17
CA SER A 8 -9.73 -10.96 -19.32
C SER A 8 -10.67 -9.75 -19.20
N GLY A 9 -11.34 -9.36 -20.28
CA GLY A 9 -12.35 -8.30 -20.25
C GLY A 9 -13.54 -8.64 -19.38
N TYR A 10 -14.05 -9.86 -19.49
CA TYR A 10 -15.16 -10.36 -18.66
C TYR A 10 -14.78 -10.42 -17.18
N THR A 11 -13.59 -10.94 -16.83
CA THR A 11 -13.11 -11.01 -15.45
C THR A 11 -12.92 -9.62 -14.86
N MET A 12 -12.38 -8.69 -15.64
CA MET A 12 -12.17 -7.31 -15.21
C MET A 12 -13.50 -6.58 -14.97
N GLN A 13 -14.48 -6.77 -15.87
CA GLN A 13 -15.82 -6.20 -15.72
C GLN A 13 -16.53 -6.75 -14.47
N THR A 14 -16.43 -8.05 -14.20
CA THR A 14 -17.01 -8.69 -13.01
C THR A 14 -16.32 -8.22 -11.73
N MET A 15 -15.01 -8.01 -11.75
CA MET A 15 -14.30 -7.42 -10.61
C MET A 15 -14.72 -5.98 -10.34
N VAL A 16 -14.79 -5.15 -11.38
CA VAL A 16 -15.22 -3.74 -11.23
C VAL A 16 -16.65 -3.64 -10.70
N GLN A 17 -17.55 -4.54 -11.13
CA GLN A 17 -18.93 -4.56 -10.62
C GLN A 17 -19.02 -4.99 -9.14
N ARG A 18 -18.08 -5.82 -8.67
CA ARG A 18 -18.01 -6.27 -7.25
C ARG A 18 -17.23 -5.34 -6.34
N LEU A 19 -16.44 -4.40 -6.89
CA LEU A 19 -15.67 -3.43 -6.09
C LEU A 19 -16.51 -2.69 -5.04
N PRO A 20 -17.72 -2.18 -5.34
CA PRO A 20 -18.55 -1.50 -4.33
C PRO A 20 -19.02 -2.42 -3.19
N GLU A 21 -19.21 -3.72 -3.48
CA GLU A 21 -19.58 -4.70 -2.44
C GLU A 21 -18.36 -5.06 -1.58
N LEU A 22 -17.19 -5.25 -2.21
CA LEU A 22 -15.93 -5.50 -1.52
C LEU A 22 -15.50 -4.30 -0.68
N GLU A 23 -15.69 -3.07 -1.16
CA GLU A 23 -15.44 -1.88 -0.36
C GLU A 23 -16.35 -1.82 0.88
N LYS A 24 -17.64 -2.14 0.75
CA LYS A 24 -18.55 -2.18 1.89
C LYS A 24 -18.16 -3.22 2.93
N GLU A 25 -17.75 -4.41 2.52
CA GLU A 25 -17.34 -5.47 3.43
C GLU A 25 -15.97 -5.20 4.07
N THR A 26 -15.04 -4.58 3.33
CA THR A 26 -13.67 -4.36 3.80
C THR A 26 -13.57 -3.18 4.76
N TYR A 27 -14.42 -2.17 4.62
CA TYR A 27 -14.42 -0.98 5.50
C TYR A 27 -15.14 -1.18 6.83
N THR A 28 -16.05 -2.14 6.93
CA THR A 28 -16.74 -2.47 8.20
C THR A 28 -16.00 -3.50 9.04
N ASP A 29 -15.16 -4.33 8.44
CA ASP A 29 -14.30 -5.24 9.17
C ASP A 29 -12.91 -4.61 9.34
N THR A 30 -12.51 -4.35 10.56
CA THR A 30 -11.18 -3.85 10.96
C THR A 30 -10.04 -4.82 10.60
N ARG A 31 -10.31 -5.86 9.85
CA ARG A 31 -9.34 -6.85 9.40
C ARG A 31 -8.78 -6.47 8.04
N ILE A 32 -7.47 -6.44 7.96
CA ILE A 32 -6.74 -6.38 6.69
C ILE A 32 -7.14 -7.62 5.87
N GLY A 33 -7.69 -7.41 4.70
CA GLY A 33 -8.31 -8.34 3.80
C GLY A 33 -7.79 -9.78 3.76
N GLN A 34 -8.35 -10.61 2.93
CA GLN A 34 -8.00 -12.03 2.86
C GLN A 34 -6.49 -12.21 2.70
N PHE A 35 -5.87 -12.72 3.72
CA PHE A 35 -4.46 -12.82 4.07
C PHE A 35 -3.59 -13.68 3.13
N GLU A 36 -3.97 -13.83 1.89
CA GLU A 36 -3.30 -14.66 0.90
C GLU A 36 -1.88 -14.19 0.56
N TYR A 37 -1.59 -12.91 0.84
CA TYR A 37 -0.31 -12.26 0.52
C TYR A 37 0.46 -11.78 1.75
N THR A 38 0.17 -12.32 2.94
CA THR A 38 0.91 -11.96 4.15
C THR A 38 2.17 -12.81 4.28
N TYR A 39 3.22 -12.21 4.82
CA TYR A 39 4.41 -12.98 5.20
C TYR A 39 4.05 -14.09 6.20
N PRO A 40 4.74 -15.25 6.14
CA PRO A 40 4.62 -16.26 7.17
C PRO A 40 4.78 -15.66 8.58
N CYS A 41 4.04 -16.18 9.55
CA CYS A 41 4.05 -15.72 10.95
C CYS A 41 3.43 -14.33 11.21
N THR A 42 2.68 -13.75 10.28
CA THR A 42 1.92 -12.53 10.57
C THR A 42 0.69 -12.87 11.40
N GLU A 43 0.59 -12.27 12.59
CA GLU A 43 -0.58 -12.37 13.44
C GLU A 43 -1.70 -11.46 12.92
N LYS A 44 -2.71 -12.08 12.34
CA LYS A 44 -3.78 -11.40 11.60
C LYS A 44 -4.69 -10.57 12.51
N THR A 45 -4.92 -11.05 13.72
CA THR A 45 -5.79 -10.40 14.72
C THR A 45 -5.14 -9.21 15.44
N ALA A 46 -3.81 -9.07 15.31
CA ALA A 46 -3.06 -8.01 15.96
C ALA A 46 -2.99 -6.69 15.15
N LEU A 47 -3.45 -6.70 13.89
CA LEU A 47 -3.44 -5.52 13.03
C LEU A 47 -4.81 -4.84 13.10
N LYS A 48 -4.87 -3.73 13.82
CA LYS A 48 -6.09 -2.91 13.95
C LYS A 48 -5.89 -1.56 13.27
N VAL A 49 -6.95 -1.04 12.66
CA VAL A 49 -6.95 0.32 12.12
C VAL A 49 -6.72 1.32 13.27
N GLY A 50 -5.79 2.26 13.06
CA GLY A 50 -5.43 3.27 14.06
C GLY A 50 -4.47 2.79 15.15
N ASP A 51 -4.06 1.52 15.15
CA ASP A 51 -3.11 0.97 16.13
C ASP A 51 -1.67 1.39 15.77
N VAL A 52 -1.25 2.54 16.28
CA VAL A 52 0.12 3.02 16.17
C VAL A 52 0.89 2.56 17.39
N ARG A 53 2.02 1.88 17.17
CA ARG A 53 2.87 1.33 18.22
C ARG A 53 4.24 1.98 18.18
N THR A 54 4.88 2.07 19.34
CA THR A 54 6.23 2.57 19.49
C THR A 54 7.12 1.54 20.17
N SER A 55 8.43 1.81 20.18
CA SER A 55 9.42 0.96 20.87
C SER A 55 9.14 0.83 22.38
N GLN A 56 8.49 1.84 22.97
CA GLN A 56 8.04 1.84 24.36
C GLN A 56 6.52 2.02 24.40
N PRO A 57 5.79 1.13 25.07
CA PRO A 57 4.34 1.25 25.21
C PRO A 57 3.91 2.52 25.93
N GLY A 58 2.85 3.18 25.47
CA GLY A 58 2.22 4.31 26.13
C GLY A 58 2.90 5.67 25.95
N VAL A 59 3.95 5.76 25.13
CA VAL A 59 4.65 7.04 24.88
C VAL A 59 4.16 7.77 23.63
N CYS A 60 3.15 7.26 22.92
CA CYS A 60 2.66 7.83 21.70
C CYS A 60 1.15 8.09 21.78
N ASN A 61 0.76 9.35 21.61
CA ASN A 61 -0.63 9.76 21.42
C ASN A 61 -0.88 10.00 19.94
N VAL A 62 -1.92 9.37 19.39
CA VAL A 62 -2.36 9.59 18.01
C VAL A 62 -3.37 10.71 18.00
N LEU A 63 -3.01 11.84 17.41
CA LEU A 63 -3.87 13.04 17.30
C LEU A 63 -4.78 12.97 16.09
N SER A 64 -4.29 12.45 14.98
CA SER A 64 -5.08 12.22 13.78
C SER A 64 -4.60 10.97 13.04
N TYR A 65 -5.49 10.33 12.30
CA TYR A 65 -5.20 9.12 11.55
C TYR A 65 -6.07 9.07 10.30
N GLU A 66 -5.45 9.00 9.14
CA GLU A 66 -6.12 8.82 7.86
C GLU A 66 -5.41 7.74 7.06
N LYS A 67 -6.15 6.77 6.55
CA LYS A 67 -5.64 5.69 5.72
C LYS A 67 -6.43 5.59 4.43
N ARG A 68 -5.75 5.59 3.30
CA ARG A 68 -6.32 5.40 1.95
C ARG A 68 -5.51 4.32 1.22
N GLY A 69 -6.01 3.09 1.23
CA GLY A 69 -5.33 1.95 0.61
C GLY A 69 -3.94 1.71 1.22
N THR A 70 -2.89 1.91 0.43
CA THR A 70 -1.48 1.76 0.84
C THR A 70 -0.84 3.05 1.36
N GLU A 71 -1.60 4.13 1.43
CA GLU A 71 -1.17 5.42 1.96
C GLU A 71 -1.75 5.64 3.34
N LEU A 72 -0.93 6.16 4.26
CA LEU A 72 -1.31 6.44 5.63
C LEU A 72 -0.66 7.74 6.09
N THR A 73 -1.48 8.62 6.65
CA THR A 73 -1.01 9.83 7.34
C THR A 73 -1.49 9.79 8.78
N ALA A 74 -0.57 9.95 9.72
CA ALA A 74 -0.89 10.01 11.13
C ALA A 74 -0.13 11.17 11.78
N THR A 75 -0.83 12.01 12.51
CA THR A 75 -0.19 12.99 13.40
C THR A 75 -0.07 12.36 14.78
N VAL A 76 1.12 12.28 15.26
CA VAL A 76 1.44 11.65 16.54
C VAL A 76 2.20 12.61 17.44
N GLN A 77 2.01 12.48 18.74
CA GLN A 77 2.75 13.18 19.77
C GLN A 77 3.48 12.16 20.63
N LEU A 78 4.79 12.31 20.78
CA LEU A 78 5.59 11.47 21.66
C LEU A 78 5.76 12.14 23.03
N GLU A 79 5.33 11.46 24.08
CA GLU A 79 5.52 11.87 25.48
C GLU A 79 6.84 11.36 26.08
N GLY A 80 7.58 10.54 25.32
CA GLY A 80 8.84 9.95 25.72
C GLY A 80 9.71 9.57 24.52
N GLU A 81 10.89 9.03 24.81
CA GLU A 81 11.78 8.55 23.73
C GLU A 81 11.21 7.32 23.04
N ALA A 82 11.13 7.36 21.73
CA ALA A 82 10.77 6.22 20.90
C ALA A 82 11.80 6.06 19.78
N ALA A 83 12.41 4.89 19.70
CA ALA A 83 13.38 4.58 18.66
C ALA A 83 12.71 4.45 17.28
N TYR A 84 11.41 4.11 17.24
CA TYR A 84 10.64 3.93 16.03
C TYR A 84 9.13 3.98 16.31
N ILE A 85 8.37 4.16 15.23
CA ILE A 85 6.92 4.02 15.21
C ILE A 85 6.56 2.87 14.27
N GLU A 86 5.62 2.03 14.66
CA GLU A 86 5.01 1.00 13.81
C GLU A 86 3.58 1.40 13.46
N LEU A 87 3.29 1.35 12.18
CA LEU A 87 1.99 1.72 11.61
C LEU A 87 1.26 0.47 11.12
N PRO A 88 -0.08 0.42 11.20
CA PRO A 88 -0.88 -0.75 10.83
C PRO A 88 -1.01 -0.90 9.29
N LEU A 89 0.13 -0.98 8.64
CA LEU A 89 0.32 -1.32 7.24
C LEU A 89 1.24 -2.54 7.17
N LEU A 90 0.89 -3.53 6.36
CA LEU A 90 1.80 -4.64 6.08
C LEU A 90 2.98 -4.15 5.26
N TYR A 91 4.18 -4.42 5.75
CA TYR A 91 5.41 -4.01 5.08
C TYR A 91 5.64 -4.79 3.79
N TYR A 92 5.88 -4.05 2.71
CA TYR A 92 6.43 -4.56 1.46
C TYR A 92 7.61 -3.69 1.01
N PRO A 93 8.61 -4.26 0.30
CA PRO A 93 9.67 -3.47 -0.31
C PRO A 93 9.07 -2.42 -1.25
N GLY A 94 9.40 -1.15 -1.02
CA GLY A 94 8.86 -0.02 -1.79
C GLY A 94 8.09 1.00 -0.95
N TYR A 95 7.77 0.69 0.31
CA TYR A 95 7.25 1.72 1.20
C TYR A 95 8.27 2.84 1.43
N ARG A 96 7.77 4.06 1.43
CA ARG A 96 8.48 5.30 1.73
C ARG A 96 7.79 5.98 2.89
N ALA A 97 8.55 6.74 3.66
CA ALA A 97 8.00 7.55 4.73
C ALA A 97 8.68 8.91 4.81
N GLU A 98 7.92 9.87 5.27
CA GLU A 98 8.42 11.18 5.69
C GLU A 98 7.79 11.57 7.03
N ILE A 99 8.51 12.39 7.78
CA ILE A 99 8.02 13.05 8.99
C ILE A 99 8.20 14.53 8.78
N ASP A 100 7.09 15.29 8.81
CA ASP A 100 7.05 16.73 8.54
C ASP A 100 7.78 17.13 7.25
N GLY A 101 7.61 16.30 6.18
CA GLY A 101 8.24 16.49 4.88
C GLY A 101 9.70 16.04 4.77
N GLN A 102 10.29 15.51 5.84
CA GLN A 102 11.65 14.95 5.81
C GLN A 102 11.62 13.44 5.61
N ALA A 103 12.31 12.97 4.56
CA ALA A 103 12.38 11.54 4.26
C ALA A 103 12.99 10.73 5.40
N GLN A 104 12.36 9.62 5.76
CA GLN A 104 12.75 8.76 6.85
C GLN A 104 13.01 7.32 6.41
N THR A 105 13.78 6.60 7.21
CA THR A 105 14.05 5.19 6.98
C THR A 105 12.83 4.34 7.31
N VAL A 106 12.47 3.46 6.38
CA VAL A 106 11.40 2.48 6.54
C VAL A 106 11.98 1.08 6.64
N ALA A 107 11.50 0.32 7.60
CA ALA A 107 11.89 -1.08 7.78
C ALA A 107 10.68 -1.97 8.08
N ARG A 108 10.90 -3.28 8.04
CA ARG A 108 9.93 -4.26 8.51
C ARG A 108 9.98 -4.32 10.05
N GLY A 109 8.86 -4.03 10.66
CA GLY A 109 8.68 -4.06 12.11
C GLY A 109 8.10 -5.36 12.65
N THR A 110 7.62 -5.28 13.88
CA THR A 110 6.94 -6.39 14.56
C THR A 110 5.68 -6.77 13.78
N ASN A 111 5.39 -8.06 13.75
CA ASN A 111 4.23 -8.59 13.00
C ASN A 111 4.16 -8.13 11.53
N ASN A 112 5.32 -7.92 10.91
CA ASN A 112 5.47 -7.44 9.53
C ASN A 112 4.82 -6.07 9.25
N MET A 113 4.64 -5.23 10.27
CA MET A 113 4.16 -3.87 10.11
C MET A 113 5.23 -2.95 9.53
N VAL A 114 4.78 -1.83 8.95
CA VAL A 114 5.68 -0.77 8.52
C VAL A 114 6.24 -0.07 9.76
N ARG A 115 7.57 -0.02 9.86
CA ARG A 115 8.30 0.67 10.92
C ARG A 115 9.01 1.89 10.33
N VAL A 116 8.83 3.04 10.98
CA VAL A 116 9.44 4.33 10.61
C VAL A 116 10.31 4.83 11.77
N TYR A 117 11.47 5.33 11.44
CA TYR A 117 12.42 5.93 12.41
C TYR A 117 12.40 7.45 12.27
N GLY A 118 12.99 8.15 13.25
CA GLY A 118 13.30 9.58 13.15
C GLY A 118 12.35 10.53 13.89
N LEU A 119 11.46 10.04 14.76
CA LEU A 119 10.71 10.90 15.67
C LEU A 119 11.52 11.18 16.95
N SER A 120 11.52 12.44 17.34
CA SER A 120 12.16 12.90 18.57
C SER A 120 11.18 12.96 19.73
N SER A 121 11.68 12.75 20.96
CA SER A 121 10.89 12.85 22.18
C SER A 121 10.34 14.26 22.41
N GLY A 122 9.10 14.35 22.87
CA GLY A 122 8.43 15.61 23.20
C GLY A 122 7.89 16.40 22.01
N GLU A 123 8.08 15.92 20.78
CA GLU A 123 7.60 16.56 19.56
C GLU A 123 6.32 15.90 19.05
N SER A 124 5.45 16.71 18.46
CA SER A 124 4.39 16.23 17.59
C SER A 124 4.90 16.25 16.16
N GLY A 125 4.67 15.17 15.41
CA GLY A 125 5.08 15.08 14.02
C GLY A 125 4.00 14.42 13.18
N THR A 126 3.91 14.83 11.94
CA THR A 126 3.02 14.19 10.94
C THR A 126 3.82 13.17 10.15
N VAL A 127 3.52 11.90 10.38
CA VAL A 127 4.12 10.77 9.68
C VAL A 127 3.26 10.47 8.47
N HIS A 128 3.85 10.56 7.28
CA HIS A 128 3.22 10.18 6.02
C HIS A 128 3.95 8.98 5.43
N VAL A 129 3.21 7.92 5.12
CA VAL A 129 3.74 6.67 4.56
C VAL A 129 2.97 6.32 3.30
N TRP A 130 3.68 5.99 2.23
CA TRP A 130 3.09 5.58 0.96
C TRP A 130 3.90 4.48 0.28
N TYR A 131 3.25 3.76 -0.62
CA TYR A 131 3.92 2.75 -1.43
C TYR A 131 4.38 3.34 -2.76
N GLN A 132 5.67 3.21 -3.06
CA GLN A 132 6.26 3.59 -4.33
C GLN A 132 6.65 2.33 -5.10
N PRO A 133 6.00 2.04 -6.25
CA PRO A 133 6.34 0.90 -7.06
C PRO A 133 7.82 0.93 -7.50
N PRO A 134 8.51 -0.22 -7.54
CA PRO A 134 9.86 -0.29 -8.10
C PRO A 134 9.91 0.23 -9.53
N THR A 135 10.98 0.94 -9.88
CA THR A 135 11.18 1.50 -11.24
C THR A 135 11.10 0.42 -12.33
N ALA A 136 11.53 -0.81 -12.02
CA ALA A 136 11.41 -1.94 -12.94
C ALA A 136 9.96 -2.23 -13.35
N TRP A 137 8.99 -2.02 -12.47
CA TRP A 137 7.57 -2.19 -12.78
C TRP A 137 7.06 -1.12 -13.74
N LEU A 138 7.49 0.12 -13.57
CA LEU A 138 7.14 1.21 -14.48
C LEU A 138 7.70 0.96 -15.88
N ILE A 139 8.94 0.47 -15.97
CA ILE A 139 9.57 0.07 -17.23
C ILE A 139 8.79 -1.08 -17.89
N ALA A 140 8.44 -2.11 -17.13
CA ALA A 140 7.66 -3.24 -17.63
C ALA A 140 6.26 -2.81 -18.12
N GLN A 141 5.59 -1.91 -17.42
CA GLN A 141 4.30 -1.34 -17.85
C GLN A 141 4.45 -0.55 -19.16
N GLY A 142 5.48 0.27 -19.27
CA GLY A 142 5.78 1.02 -20.49
C GLY A 142 6.06 0.12 -21.69
N ALA A 143 6.86 -0.94 -21.49
CA ALA A 143 7.15 -1.93 -22.51
C ALA A 143 5.89 -2.69 -22.96
N SER A 144 5.02 -3.04 -22.01
CA SER A 144 3.74 -3.70 -22.31
C SER A 144 2.80 -2.79 -23.13
N ALA A 145 2.69 -1.52 -22.74
CA ALA A 145 1.90 -0.53 -23.46
C ALA A 145 2.39 -0.35 -24.91
N LEU A 146 3.70 -0.25 -25.10
CA LEU A 146 4.32 -0.16 -26.41
C LEU A 146 4.03 -1.40 -27.25
N GLY A 147 4.11 -2.60 -26.69
CA GLY A 147 3.77 -3.85 -27.36
C GLY A 147 2.33 -3.88 -27.88
N VAL A 148 1.38 -3.41 -27.05
CA VAL A 148 -0.04 -3.30 -27.47
C VAL A 148 -0.20 -2.30 -28.63
N LEU A 149 0.45 -1.16 -28.58
CA LEU A 149 0.39 -0.16 -29.64
C LEU A 149 0.97 -0.68 -30.96
N LEU A 150 2.10 -1.38 -30.92
CA LEU A 150 2.72 -1.99 -32.10
C LEU A 150 1.83 -3.09 -32.69
N LEU A 151 1.21 -3.90 -31.85
CA LEU A 151 0.25 -4.90 -32.30
C LEU A 151 -0.95 -4.27 -32.98
N ALA A 152 -1.54 -3.24 -32.38
CA ALA A 152 -2.67 -2.52 -32.96
C ALA A 152 -2.31 -1.87 -34.31
N ALA A 153 -1.11 -1.27 -34.41
CA ALA A 153 -0.63 -0.69 -35.66
C ALA A 153 -0.41 -1.74 -36.75
N SER A 154 0.15 -2.90 -36.40
CA SER A 154 0.35 -4.01 -37.35
C SER A 154 -0.98 -4.58 -37.87
N LEU A 155 -1.97 -4.76 -37.00
CA LEU A 155 -3.31 -5.21 -37.39
C LEU A 155 -4.01 -4.22 -38.31
N ARG A 156 -3.89 -2.90 -38.04
CA ARG A 156 -4.44 -1.86 -38.93
C ARG A 156 -3.77 -1.89 -40.31
N ARG A 157 -2.46 -2.13 -40.34
CA ARG A 157 -1.70 -2.21 -41.60
C ARG A 157 -2.10 -3.43 -42.45
N MET A 158 -2.34 -4.58 -41.82
CA MET A 158 -2.83 -5.78 -42.48
C MET A 158 -4.22 -5.57 -43.08
N ARG A 159 -5.16 -4.97 -42.30
CA ARG A 159 -6.52 -4.68 -42.79
C ARG A 159 -6.58 -3.71 -43.98
N ARG A 160 -5.58 -2.83 -44.13
CA ARG A 160 -5.52 -1.90 -45.29
C ARG A 160 -4.95 -2.54 -46.57
N ARG A 161 -4.35 -3.72 -46.44
CA ARG A 161 -3.75 -4.45 -47.57
C ARG A 161 -4.63 -5.60 -48.09
N ALA A 162 -5.62 -5.98 -47.32
CA ALA A 162 -6.69 -6.91 -47.72
C ALA A 162 -7.90 -6.17 -48.31
#